data_87c9c061049f67d3ea383f07800520e7
#
_entry.id   87c9c061049f67d3ea383f07800520e7
#
_cell.length_a   1.000
_cell.length_b   1.000
_cell.length_c   1.000
_cell.angle_alpha   90.00
_cell.angle_beta   90.00
_cell.angle_gamma   90.00
#
_symmetry.space_group_name_H-M   'P 1'
#
loop_
_entity.id
_entity.type
_entity.pdbx_description
1 polymer ?
#
loop_
_entity_poly.entity_id
_entity_poly.type
_entity_poly.pdbx_seq_one_letter_code
_entity_poly.pdbx_strand_id
1 'polypeptide(L)'
;PNTPGLRDLQAVESLRPILSAVQECTAVPVLVKIAPDLSDSDVDAVADLALELGLDGIVATNTTISREGLKTPPAEVAEMGAGGVSGPPVAERSLEVLRRLNERVGGQLTLISVGGISTPEQAWERITSGASLLQGYTGLIYGGPDWIRDIHRGIAAQIRAHGLRNISQAVGSGLPWKPVD
;
A
#
# COMPACT_ATOMS: atom_id res chain seq x y z
N PRO A 1 -5.08 17.51 0.91
CA PRO A 1 -5.36 18.86 0.42
C PRO A 1 -5.63 19.83 1.56
N ASN A 2 -5.98 19.30 2.72
CA ASN A 2 -6.46 20.11 3.84
C ASN A 2 -5.34 20.71 4.69
N THR A 3 -4.09 20.28 4.50
CA THR A 3 -2.94 20.77 5.25
C THR A 3 -1.78 21.03 4.28
N PRO A 4 -1.55 22.29 3.90
CA PRO A 4 -0.41 22.67 3.06
C PRO A 4 0.90 22.16 3.66
N GLY A 5 1.83 21.67 2.83
CA GLY A 5 3.15 21.20 3.27
C GLY A 5 3.17 19.84 3.99
N LEU A 6 2.01 19.19 4.23
CA LEU A 6 2.00 17.89 4.92
C LEU A 6 2.77 16.80 4.16
N ARG A 7 2.77 16.84 2.82
CA ARG A 7 3.53 15.88 2.00
C ARG A 7 5.04 16.07 2.13
N ASP A 8 5.49 17.29 2.37
CA ASP A 8 6.92 17.62 2.53
C ASP A 8 7.49 17.00 3.82
N LEU A 9 6.62 16.65 4.77
CA LEU A 9 7.00 15.95 6.00
C LEU A 9 7.42 14.49 5.77
N GLN A 10 7.26 13.95 4.56
CA GLN A 10 7.74 12.62 4.21
C GLN A 10 9.23 12.59 3.82
N ALA A 11 9.87 13.75 3.62
CA ALA A 11 11.33 13.83 3.53
C ALA A 11 11.95 13.33 4.85
N VAL A 12 13.00 12.51 4.76
CA VAL A 12 13.60 11.81 5.92
C VAL A 12 14.00 12.76 7.04
N GLU A 13 14.54 13.95 6.68
CA GLU A 13 14.95 14.96 7.64
C GLU A 13 13.79 15.48 8.50
N SER A 14 12.62 15.64 7.90
CA SER A 14 11.39 16.07 8.58
C SER A 14 10.67 14.90 9.27
N LEU A 15 10.72 13.72 8.67
CA LEU A 15 10.00 12.53 9.13
C LEU A 15 10.64 11.92 10.39
N ARG A 16 11.96 11.90 10.47
CA ARG A 16 12.73 11.33 11.58
C ARG A 16 12.31 11.87 12.96
N PRO A 17 12.34 13.19 13.22
CA PRO A 17 11.95 13.70 14.52
C PRO A 17 10.49 13.41 14.88
N ILE A 18 9.60 13.37 13.87
CA ILE A 18 8.19 13.03 14.08
C ILE A 18 8.04 11.58 14.54
N LEU A 19 8.67 10.65 13.84
CA LEU A 19 8.57 9.22 14.17
C LEU A 19 9.21 8.91 15.53
N SER A 20 10.36 9.50 15.83
CA SER A 20 11.02 9.36 17.14
C SER A 20 10.12 9.85 18.28
N ALA A 21 9.52 11.04 18.12
CA ALA A 21 8.61 11.57 19.13
C ALA A 21 7.35 10.70 19.32
N VAL A 22 6.82 10.10 18.24
CA VAL A 22 5.70 9.17 18.34
C VAL A 22 6.10 7.92 19.11
N GLN A 23 7.27 7.32 18.82
CA GLN A 23 7.74 6.12 19.52
C GLN A 23 7.99 6.37 21.01
N GLU A 24 8.47 7.55 21.39
CA GLU A 24 8.65 7.94 22.80
C GLU A 24 7.31 8.03 23.57
N CYS A 25 6.21 8.29 22.88
CA CYS A 25 4.88 8.47 23.46
C CYS A 25 4.02 7.21 23.50
N THR A 26 4.44 6.08 22.88
CA THR A 26 3.60 4.90 22.79
C THR A 26 4.38 3.59 22.88
N ALA A 27 3.72 2.56 23.40
CA ALA A 27 4.22 1.19 23.42
C ALA A 27 3.49 0.26 22.41
N VAL A 28 2.54 0.82 21.62
CA VAL A 28 1.86 0.04 20.59
C VAL A 28 2.63 0.12 19.26
N PRO A 29 2.42 -0.83 18.32
CA PRO A 29 3.10 -0.81 17.03
C PRO A 29 2.93 0.50 16.28
N VAL A 30 4.03 1.04 15.74
CA VAL A 30 4.07 2.29 14.97
C VAL A 30 4.40 1.97 13.52
N LEU A 31 3.52 2.37 12.61
CA LEU A 31 3.72 2.24 11.17
C LEU A 31 3.67 3.62 10.50
N VAL A 32 4.52 3.81 9.50
CA VAL A 32 4.50 5.03 8.67
C VAL A 32 3.74 4.78 7.37
N LYS A 33 2.86 5.71 6.98
CA LYS A 33 2.13 5.66 5.70
C LYS A 33 2.69 6.67 4.73
N ILE A 34 3.10 6.21 3.55
CA ILE A 34 3.76 7.01 2.52
C ILE A 34 2.87 7.26 1.30
N ALA A 35 3.18 8.33 0.56
CA ALA A 35 2.51 8.67 -0.69
C ALA A 35 3.11 7.90 -1.88
N PRO A 36 2.30 7.59 -2.92
CA PRO A 36 2.82 6.96 -4.14
C PRO A 36 3.67 7.93 -4.98
N ASP A 37 3.54 9.24 -4.71
CA ASP A 37 4.21 10.31 -5.46
C ASP A 37 5.68 10.51 -5.04
N LEU A 38 6.16 9.83 -4.02
CA LEU A 38 7.57 9.82 -3.66
C LEU A 38 8.42 9.26 -4.80
N SER A 39 9.61 9.83 -4.99
CA SER A 39 10.61 9.23 -5.88
C SER A 39 11.06 7.88 -5.34
N ASP A 40 11.63 7.06 -6.20
CA ASP A 40 12.16 5.76 -5.79
C ASP A 40 13.26 5.87 -4.74
N SER A 41 14.11 6.91 -4.84
CA SER A 41 15.12 7.19 -3.83
C SER A 41 14.53 7.60 -2.48
N ASP A 42 13.41 8.33 -2.47
CA ASP A 42 12.75 8.72 -1.24
C ASP A 42 12.04 7.53 -0.58
N VAL A 43 11.45 6.63 -1.39
CA VAL A 43 10.89 5.36 -0.89
C VAL A 43 11.97 4.53 -0.19
N ASP A 44 13.15 4.40 -0.80
CA ASP A 44 14.31 3.71 -0.20
C ASP A 44 14.75 4.38 1.10
N ALA A 45 14.87 5.71 1.10
CA ALA A 45 15.29 6.46 2.27
C ALA A 45 14.29 6.32 3.44
N VAL A 46 12.98 6.28 3.17
CA VAL A 46 11.98 6.00 4.20
C VAL A 46 12.08 4.57 4.71
N ALA A 47 12.35 3.59 3.84
CA ALA A 47 12.55 2.20 4.25
C ALA A 47 13.76 2.06 5.18
N ASP A 48 14.89 2.68 4.83
CA ASP A 48 16.10 2.71 5.66
C ASP A 48 15.84 3.38 7.02
N LEU A 49 15.15 4.52 7.02
CA LEU A 49 14.77 5.21 8.25
C LEU A 49 13.88 4.34 9.15
N ALA A 50 12.90 3.64 8.55
CA ALA A 50 12.00 2.76 9.29
C ALA A 50 12.75 1.59 9.95
N LEU A 51 13.73 1.00 9.25
CA LEU A 51 14.63 -0.03 9.79
C LEU A 51 15.52 0.53 10.91
N GLU A 52 16.14 1.70 10.70
CA GLU A 52 17.02 2.35 11.67
C GLU A 52 16.29 2.69 12.98
N LEU A 53 15.07 3.21 12.89
CA LEU A 53 14.26 3.55 14.05
C LEU A 53 13.56 2.34 14.68
N GLY A 54 13.62 1.16 14.04
CA GLY A 54 12.93 -0.02 14.53
C GLY A 54 11.40 0.13 14.52
N LEU A 55 10.85 0.74 13.46
CA LEU A 55 9.39 0.80 13.30
C LEU A 55 8.82 -0.60 13.07
N ASP A 56 7.52 -0.77 13.32
CA ASP A 56 6.84 -2.05 13.14
C ASP A 56 6.42 -2.30 11.68
N GLY A 57 6.34 -1.24 10.86
CA GLY A 57 5.98 -1.42 9.45
C GLY A 57 5.78 -0.15 8.65
N ILE A 58 5.44 -0.38 7.36
CA ILE A 58 5.15 0.68 6.40
C ILE A 58 3.81 0.39 5.71
N VAL A 59 2.98 1.42 5.55
CA VAL A 59 1.72 1.37 4.79
C VAL A 59 1.94 2.02 3.42
N ALA A 60 1.87 1.24 2.36
CA ALA A 60 2.08 1.67 0.98
C ALA A 60 0.81 1.40 0.14
N THR A 61 0.08 2.45 -0.31
CA THR A 61 0.39 3.88 -0.26
C THR A 61 -0.82 4.72 0.14
N ASN A 62 -0.63 6.03 0.29
CA ASN A 62 -1.72 7.01 0.32
C ASN A 62 -2.27 7.23 -1.11
N THR A 63 -3.14 8.22 -1.31
CA THR A 63 -3.65 8.68 -2.60
C THR A 63 -2.59 9.46 -3.38
N THR A 64 -2.72 9.52 -4.73
CA THR A 64 -1.82 10.28 -5.60
C THR A 64 -2.33 11.69 -5.90
N ILE A 65 -1.42 12.62 -6.13
CA ILE A 65 -1.74 13.94 -6.70
C ILE A 65 -1.70 13.93 -8.23
N SER A 66 -1.21 12.86 -8.86
CA SER A 66 -1.23 12.72 -10.32
C SER A 66 -2.66 12.72 -10.87
N ARG A 67 -2.81 13.34 -12.01
CA ARG A 67 -4.07 13.38 -12.78
C ARG A 67 -3.93 12.64 -14.11
N GLU A 68 -2.79 12.00 -14.33
CA GLU A 68 -2.50 11.26 -15.55
C GLU A 68 -3.40 10.02 -15.67
N GLY A 69 -3.78 9.70 -16.90
CA GLY A 69 -4.58 8.51 -17.21
C GLY A 69 -6.03 8.54 -16.72
N LEU A 70 -6.53 9.65 -16.19
CA LEU A 70 -7.94 9.78 -15.82
C LEU A 70 -8.83 9.82 -17.06
N LYS A 71 -9.99 9.13 -16.97
CA LYS A 71 -11.00 9.12 -18.05
C LYS A 71 -11.88 10.38 -18.04
N THR A 72 -11.95 11.06 -16.90
CA THR A 72 -12.70 12.31 -16.72
C THR A 72 -12.01 13.44 -17.44
N PRO A 73 -12.77 14.32 -18.16
CA PRO A 73 -12.19 15.45 -18.87
C PRO A 73 -11.36 16.37 -17.94
N PRO A 74 -10.22 16.91 -18.39
CA PRO A 74 -9.34 17.73 -17.54
C PRO A 74 -10.02 18.95 -16.90
N ALA A 75 -10.97 19.58 -17.60
CA ALA A 75 -11.70 20.73 -17.07
C ALA A 75 -12.57 20.34 -15.86
N GLU A 76 -13.26 19.21 -15.95
CA GLU A 76 -14.08 18.66 -14.85
C GLU A 76 -13.19 18.23 -13.66
N VAL A 77 -12.03 17.60 -13.94
CA VAL A 77 -11.06 17.25 -12.89
C VAL A 77 -10.55 18.49 -12.17
N ALA A 78 -10.30 19.59 -12.90
CA ALA A 78 -9.84 20.84 -12.30
C ALA A 78 -10.91 21.46 -11.36
N GLU A 79 -12.20 21.35 -11.69
CA GLU A 79 -13.31 21.82 -10.85
C GLU A 79 -13.43 21.04 -9.53
N MET A 80 -12.99 19.77 -9.49
CA MET A 80 -12.98 18.94 -8.29
C MET A 80 -11.94 19.36 -7.25
N GLY A 81 -11.00 20.22 -7.63
CA GLY A 81 -9.97 20.77 -6.75
C GLY A 81 -8.79 19.81 -6.51
N ALA A 82 -8.02 20.09 -5.46
CA ALA A 82 -6.69 19.49 -5.20
C ALA A 82 -6.71 18.19 -4.37
N GLY A 83 -7.83 17.49 -4.27
CA GLY A 83 -7.92 16.21 -3.54
C GLY A 83 -7.03 15.12 -4.11
N GLY A 84 -6.65 14.14 -3.29
CA GLY A 84 -5.93 12.96 -3.75
C GLY A 84 -6.82 12.01 -4.55
N VAL A 85 -6.26 11.38 -5.60
CA VAL A 85 -6.93 10.35 -6.41
C VAL A 85 -6.66 8.98 -5.82
N SER A 86 -7.72 8.19 -5.68
CA SER A 86 -7.68 6.80 -5.18
C SER A 86 -8.20 5.80 -6.22
N GLY A 87 -8.16 4.53 -5.90
CA GLY A 87 -8.69 3.47 -6.76
C GLY A 87 -7.74 3.08 -7.91
N PRO A 88 -8.28 2.65 -9.07
CA PRO A 88 -7.47 2.11 -10.17
C PRO A 88 -6.28 2.97 -10.61
N PRO A 89 -6.37 4.32 -10.66
CA PRO A 89 -5.24 5.15 -11.07
C PRO A 89 -3.97 5.01 -10.21
N VAL A 90 -4.11 4.58 -8.96
CA VAL A 90 -2.95 4.41 -8.06
C VAL A 90 -2.46 2.96 -8.00
N ALA A 91 -3.14 2.02 -8.67
CA ALA A 91 -2.91 0.58 -8.52
C ALA A 91 -1.49 0.16 -8.91
N GLU A 92 -1.01 0.56 -10.08
CA GLU A 92 0.30 0.18 -10.60
C GLU A 92 1.41 0.74 -9.71
N ARG A 93 1.42 2.06 -9.48
CA ARG A 93 2.46 2.70 -8.66
C ARG A 93 2.50 2.17 -7.22
N SER A 94 1.35 1.91 -6.61
CA SER A 94 1.34 1.34 -5.25
C SER A 94 1.89 -0.10 -5.19
N LEU A 95 1.76 -0.87 -6.26
CA LEU A 95 2.37 -2.20 -6.38
C LEU A 95 3.89 -2.11 -6.57
N GLU A 96 4.37 -1.19 -7.42
CA GLU A 96 5.80 -0.93 -7.59
C GLU A 96 6.47 -0.52 -6.28
N VAL A 97 5.86 0.43 -5.55
CA VAL A 97 6.34 0.86 -4.23
C VAL A 97 6.37 -0.31 -3.25
N LEU A 98 5.34 -1.15 -3.22
CA LEU A 98 5.32 -2.34 -2.37
C LEU A 98 6.48 -3.29 -2.68
N ARG A 99 6.71 -3.61 -3.96
CA ARG A 99 7.81 -4.49 -4.38
C ARG A 99 9.16 -3.93 -3.98
N ARG A 100 9.37 -2.64 -4.23
CA ARG A 100 10.60 -1.94 -3.85
C ARG A 100 10.84 -1.98 -2.34
N LEU A 101 9.82 -1.71 -1.54
CA LEU A 101 9.88 -1.84 -0.08
C LEU A 101 10.22 -3.27 0.34
N ASN A 102 9.55 -4.28 -0.24
CA ASN A 102 9.81 -5.68 0.09
C ASN A 102 11.26 -6.10 -0.20
N GLU A 103 11.81 -5.68 -1.34
CA GLU A 103 13.21 -5.89 -1.69
C GLU A 103 14.15 -5.19 -0.69
N ARG A 104 13.81 -3.98 -0.24
CA ARG A 104 14.64 -3.18 0.65
C ARG A 104 14.63 -3.65 2.09
N VAL A 105 13.46 -4.00 2.63
CA VAL A 105 13.32 -4.36 4.05
C VAL A 105 13.50 -5.84 4.33
N GLY A 106 13.50 -6.71 3.30
CA GLY A 106 13.80 -8.14 3.43
C GLY A 106 12.96 -8.87 4.48
N GLY A 107 11.69 -8.49 4.66
CA GLY A 107 10.78 -9.10 5.64
C GLY A 107 10.99 -8.66 7.09
N GLN A 108 11.86 -7.68 7.36
CA GLN A 108 12.10 -7.16 8.72
C GLN A 108 10.98 -6.23 9.22
N LEU A 109 10.19 -5.67 8.31
CA LEU A 109 9.06 -4.79 8.61
C LEU A 109 7.74 -5.38 8.10
N THR A 110 6.65 -5.11 8.81
CA THR A 110 5.31 -5.41 8.31
C THR A 110 4.95 -4.47 7.17
N LEU A 111 4.69 -5.00 5.98
CA LEU A 111 4.22 -4.21 4.85
C LEU A 111 2.70 -4.33 4.73
N ILE A 112 2.01 -3.18 4.73
CA ILE A 112 0.57 -3.10 4.50
C ILE A 112 0.34 -2.46 3.13
N SER A 113 -0.23 -3.20 2.19
CA SER A 113 -0.52 -2.68 0.86
C SER A 113 -1.89 -2.04 0.78
N VAL A 114 -1.95 -0.84 0.21
CA VAL A 114 -3.19 -0.12 -0.06
C VAL A 114 -3.07 0.70 -1.34
N GLY A 115 -4.15 0.74 -2.12
CA GLY A 115 -4.26 1.51 -3.36
C GLY A 115 -4.61 0.65 -4.57
N GLY A 116 -5.81 0.85 -5.12
CA GLY A 116 -6.26 0.23 -6.36
C GLY A 116 -6.58 -1.26 -6.29
N ILE A 117 -6.74 -1.83 -5.11
CA ILE A 117 -7.15 -3.24 -4.95
C ILE A 117 -8.65 -3.33 -5.15
N SER A 118 -9.09 -4.03 -6.19
CA SER A 118 -10.51 -4.20 -6.53
C SER A 118 -10.91 -5.66 -6.68
N THR A 119 -9.98 -6.55 -7.04
CA THR A 119 -10.25 -7.97 -7.30
C THR A 119 -9.41 -8.90 -6.42
N PRO A 120 -9.84 -10.17 -6.26
CA PRO A 120 -9.06 -11.18 -5.56
C PRO A 120 -7.67 -11.43 -6.17
N GLU A 121 -7.55 -11.35 -7.49
CA GLU A 121 -6.28 -11.50 -8.20
C GLU A 121 -5.30 -10.40 -7.79
N GLN A 122 -5.77 -9.15 -7.78
CA GLN A 122 -4.95 -8.02 -7.35
C GLN A 122 -4.55 -8.15 -5.87
N ALA A 123 -5.47 -8.60 -5.01
CA ALA A 123 -5.17 -8.85 -3.62
C ALA A 123 -4.10 -9.94 -3.45
N TRP A 124 -4.20 -11.04 -4.20
CA TRP A 124 -3.20 -12.10 -4.21
C TRP A 124 -1.83 -11.59 -4.67
N GLU A 125 -1.79 -10.83 -5.76
CA GLU A 125 -0.56 -10.23 -6.27
C GLU A 125 0.13 -9.34 -5.21
N ARG A 126 -0.63 -8.55 -4.44
CA ARG A 126 -0.06 -7.75 -3.34
C ARG A 126 0.56 -8.62 -2.26
N ILE A 127 -0.14 -9.68 -1.84
CA ILE A 127 0.38 -10.60 -0.83
C ILE A 127 1.65 -11.27 -1.33
N THR A 128 1.64 -11.82 -2.53
CA THR A 128 2.81 -12.52 -3.09
C THR A 128 3.97 -11.58 -3.43
N SER A 129 3.70 -10.28 -3.53
CA SER A 129 4.71 -9.22 -3.68
C SER A 129 5.24 -8.68 -2.35
N GLY A 130 4.83 -9.22 -1.19
CA GLY A 130 5.40 -8.88 0.12
C GLY A 130 4.44 -8.26 1.13
N ALA A 131 3.18 -8.01 0.78
CA ALA A 131 2.23 -7.47 1.74
C ALA A 131 1.77 -8.52 2.77
N SER A 132 1.95 -8.23 4.04
CA SER A 132 1.41 -9.03 5.15
C SER A 132 -0.08 -8.76 5.38
N LEU A 133 -0.52 -7.51 5.14
CA LEU A 133 -1.89 -7.04 5.30
C LEU A 133 -2.30 -6.19 4.10
N LEU A 134 -3.61 -6.13 3.85
CA LEU A 134 -4.21 -5.32 2.79
C LEU A 134 -5.21 -4.32 3.38
N GLN A 135 -5.27 -3.13 2.79
CA GLN A 135 -6.30 -2.14 3.03
C GLN A 135 -7.03 -1.81 1.74
N GLY A 136 -8.31 -1.54 1.83
CA GLY A 136 -9.11 -1.11 0.69
C GLY A 136 -10.17 -0.09 1.12
N TYR A 137 -10.42 0.89 0.26
CA TYR A 137 -11.47 1.89 0.44
C TYR A 137 -12.32 1.99 -0.83
N THR A 138 -11.75 2.44 -1.94
CA THR A 138 -12.45 2.63 -3.21
C THR A 138 -13.07 1.33 -3.73
N GLY A 139 -12.36 0.19 -3.59
CA GLY A 139 -12.88 -1.12 -3.94
C GLY A 139 -14.15 -1.48 -3.17
N LEU A 140 -14.19 -1.18 -1.86
CA LEU A 140 -15.38 -1.39 -1.04
C LEU A 140 -16.54 -0.48 -1.45
N ILE A 141 -16.27 0.80 -1.77
CA ILE A 141 -17.32 1.76 -2.19
C ILE A 141 -18.04 1.28 -3.45
N TYR A 142 -17.29 0.82 -4.45
CA TYR A 142 -17.88 0.37 -5.73
C TYR A 142 -18.28 -1.11 -5.75
N GLY A 143 -17.59 -1.97 -5.01
CA GLY A 143 -17.88 -3.40 -4.90
C GLY A 143 -18.92 -3.76 -3.84
N GLY A 144 -19.25 -2.81 -2.94
CA GLY A 144 -20.20 -3.04 -1.87
C GLY A 144 -19.68 -3.98 -0.76
N PRO A 145 -20.58 -4.37 0.17
CA PRO A 145 -20.17 -5.18 1.35
C PRO A 145 -19.64 -6.56 1.00
N ASP A 146 -20.01 -7.11 -0.16
CA ASP A 146 -19.55 -8.42 -0.61
C ASP A 146 -18.09 -8.40 -1.08
N TRP A 147 -17.53 -7.24 -1.42
CA TRP A 147 -16.17 -7.10 -1.90
C TRP A 147 -15.14 -7.72 -0.95
N ILE A 148 -15.25 -7.48 0.37
CA ILE A 148 -14.33 -8.06 1.37
C ILE A 148 -14.44 -9.58 1.38
N ARG A 149 -15.67 -10.10 1.34
CA ARG A 149 -15.93 -11.55 1.30
C ARG A 149 -15.31 -12.20 0.07
N ASP A 150 -15.44 -11.55 -1.08
CA ASP A 150 -14.96 -12.09 -2.36
C ASP A 150 -13.43 -12.06 -2.43
N ILE A 151 -12.78 -11.01 -1.91
CA ILE A 151 -11.32 -10.97 -1.71
C ILE A 151 -10.86 -12.15 -0.84
N HIS A 152 -11.48 -12.36 0.31
CA HIS A 152 -11.10 -13.45 1.22
C HIS A 152 -11.33 -14.83 0.59
N ARG A 153 -12.43 -15.04 -0.15
CA ARG A 153 -12.72 -16.30 -0.85
C ARG A 153 -11.68 -16.59 -1.92
N GLY A 154 -11.33 -15.59 -2.72
CA GLY A 154 -10.30 -15.73 -3.74
C GLY A 154 -8.93 -16.06 -3.16
N ILE A 155 -8.49 -15.35 -2.11
CA ILE A 155 -7.25 -15.65 -1.40
C ILE A 155 -7.26 -17.08 -0.84
N ALA A 156 -8.36 -17.49 -0.18
CA ALA A 156 -8.49 -18.84 0.37
C ALA A 156 -8.44 -19.92 -0.73
N ALA A 157 -9.00 -19.65 -1.91
CA ALA A 157 -8.90 -20.54 -3.06
C ALA A 157 -7.44 -20.66 -3.55
N GLN A 158 -6.70 -19.56 -3.62
CA GLN A 158 -5.29 -19.56 -4.02
C GLN A 158 -4.41 -20.32 -3.01
N ILE A 159 -4.63 -20.15 -1.70
CA ILE A 159 -3.92 -20.91 -0.67
C ILE A 159 -4.09 -22.42 -0.92
N ARG A 160 -5.32 -22.90 -1.19
CA ARG A 160 -5.57 -24.30 -1.53
C ARG A 160 -4.94 -24.74 -2.84
N ALA A 161 -5.08 -23.93 -3.90
CA ALA A 161 -4.55 -24.23 -5.24
C ALA A 161 -3.02 -24.35 -5.27
N HIS A 162 -2.34 -23.64 -4.36
CA HIS A 162 -0.89 -23.71 -4.19
C HIS A 162 -0.45 -24.71 -3.10
N GLY A 163 -1.36 -25.40 -2.42
CA GLY A 163 -1.02 -26.36 -1.37
C GLY A 163 -0.43 -25.71 -0.11
N LEU A 164 -0.71 -24.42 0.11
CA LEU A 164 -0.21 -23.69 1.27
C LEU A 164 -1.07 -24.01 2.52
N ARG A 165 -0.46 -23.93 3.70
CA ARG A 165 -1.15 -24.15 4.98
C ARG A 165 -1.82 -22.89 5.52
N ASN A 166 -1.26 -21.73 5.21
CA ASN A 166 -1.74 -20.43 5.66
C ASN A 166 -1.23 -19.31 4.75
N ILE A 167 -1.77 -18.11 4.94
CA ILE A 167 -1.46 -16.94 4.13
C ILE A 167 0.00 -16.48 4.28
N SER A 168 0.63 -16.67 5.45
CA SER A 168 2.01 -16.23 5.67
C SER A 168 3.01 -16.89 4.73
N GLN A 169 2.69 -18.10 4.23
CA GLN A 169 3.52 -18.79 3.25
C GLN A 169 3.42 -18.18 1.84
N ALA A 170 2.40 -17.37 1.60
CA ALA A 170 2.23 -16.66 0.33
C ALA A 170 2.91 -15.29 0.33
N VAL A 171 3.15 -14.70 1.51
CA VAL A 171 3.76 -13.36 1.62
C VAL A 171 5.15 -13.36 0.98
N GLY A 172 5.35 -12.50 -0.03
CA GLY A 172 6.62 -12.37 -0.74
C GLY A 172 7.04 -13.58 -1.57
N SER A 173 6.15 -14.55 -1.79
CA SER A 173 6.48 -15.80 -2.49
C SER A 173 6.61 -15.67 -4.01
N GLY A 174 6.07 -14.61 -4.61
CA GLY A 174 5.97 -14.45 -6.06
C GLY A 174 5.03 -15.46 -6.75
N LEU A 175 4.22 -16.21 -6.00
CA LEU A 175 3.32 -17.22 -6.58
C LEU A 175 2.24 -16.57 -7.45
N PRO A 176 2.08 -17.04 -8.72
CA PRO A 176 1.11 -16.45 -9.65
C PRO A 176 -0.33 -16.79 -9.24
N TRP A 177 -1.28 -16.02 -9.77
CA TRP A 177 -2.69 -16.38 -9.72
C TRP A 177 -2.93 -17.67 -10.53
N LYS A 178 -3.64 -18.62 -9.94
CA LYS A 178 -4.11 -19.83 -10.63
C LYS A 178 -5.61 -19.71 -10.88
N PRO A 179 -6.09 -19.95 -12.11
CA PRO A 179 -7.53 -20.15 -12.34
C PRO A 179 -8.03 -21.28 -11.41
N VAL A 180 -9.11 -21.00 -10.69
CA VAL A 180 -9.79 -21.98 -9.83
C VAL A 180 -11.23 -22.04 -10.30
N ASP A 181 -11.70 -23.25 -10.56
CA ASP A 181 -13.09 -23.54 -10.97
C ASP A 181 -14.07 -23.33 -9.81
#